data_f1423ee534481860e1d4e68a6b7c9513
#
_entry.id   f1423ee534481860e1d4e68a6b7c9513
#
_cell.length_a   1.000
_cell.length_b   1.000
_cell.length_c   1.000
_cell.angle_alpha   90.00
_cell.angle_beta   90.00
_cell.angle_gamma   90.00
#
_symmetry.space_group_name_H-M   'P 1'
#
loop_
_entity.id
_entity.type
_entity.pdbx_description
1 polymer ?
#
loop_
_entity_poly.entity_id
_entity_poly.type
_entity_poly.pdbx_seq_one_letter_code
_entity_poly.pdbx_strand_id
1 'polypeptide(L)'
;MTELCCPIVELRQYTLHPGKRDILIDLFDREFIEPQEAVGIKVIGQFRDLDRPDRFVWLRGFRDMPSRAKALTDFYSGPVWKAHREAANATMIDSDNVLLLRPAVPTSGFSLENMKRRPMGSDEAPTSLVVTTIYYFEGPVAHDFINFFEHTLKPVATSLGATVSANFVTENSENTFPALPVRAGENIFVWFSIFQSSAAYGSYVAALSQSERWHGEVSDGLGRNLNKATEVLKLTPTARSQLR
;
A
#
# COMPACT_ATOMS: atom_id res chain seq x y z
N MET A 1 1.92 20.04 -13.14
CA MET A 1 2.37 18.66 -12.90
C MET A 1 1.97 18.34 -11.48
N THR A 2 1.21 17.28 -11.26
CA THR A 2 0.79 16.84 -9.92
C THR A 2 2.04 16.36 -9.19
N GLU A 3 2.34 16.93 -8.03
CA GLU A 3 3.49 16.53 -7.24
C GLU A 3 3.24 15.12 -6.64
N LEU A 4 4.16 14.19 -6.89
CA LEU A 4 4.09 12.87 -6.26
C LEU A 4 4.49 12.99 -4.80
N CYS A 5 3.75 12.30 -3.94
CA CYS A 5 4.03 12.26 -2.51
C CYS A 5 5.46 11.80 -2.21
N CYS A 6 5.83 10.68 -2.78
CA CYS A 6 6.96 9.90 -2.25
C CYS A 6 7.56 9.00 -3.33
N PRO A 7 8.82 9.22 -3.73
CA PRO A 7 9.52 8.31 -4.66
C PRO A 7 9.82 6.91 -4.08
N ILE A 8 9.90 6.77 -2.76
CA ILE A 8 10.08 5.49 -2.07
C ILE A 8 8.86 5.24 -1.17
N VAL A 9 8.28 4.05 -1.28
CA VAL A 9 7.09 3.65 -0.50
C VAL A 9 7.33 2.27 0.13
N GLU A 10 6.90 2.10 1.37
CA GLU A 10 6.78 0.79 2.01
C GLU A 10 5.31 0.40 2.10
N LEU A 11 4.96 -0.77 1.56
CA LEU A 11 3.72 -1.47 1.83
C LEU A 11 3.99 -2.50 2.93
N ARG A 12 3.40 -2.28 4.09
CA ARG A 12 3.63 -3.06 5.30
C ARG A 12 2.37 -3.83 5.67
N GLN A 13 2.49 -5.15 5.81
CA GLN A 13 1.39 -6.05 6.14
C GLN A 13 1.71 -6.75 7.45
N TYR A 14 1.12 -6.29 8.55
CA TYR A 14 1.36 -6.86 9.88
C TYR A 14 0.36 -7.95 10.21
N THR A 15 0.85 -9.09 10.69
CA THR A 15 0.02 -10.14 11.29
C THR A 15 -0.03 -9.91 12.80
N LEU A 16 -1.22 -9.80 13.35
CA LEU A 16 -1.45 -9.47 14.74
C LEU A 16 -2.03 -10.65 15.51
N HIS A 17 -1.91 -10.61 16.82
CA HIS A 17 -2.63 -11.54 17.68
C HIS A 17 -4.16 -11.35 17.51
N PRO A 18 -4.96 -12.41 17.60
CA PRO A 18 -6.41 -12.34 17.45
C PRO A 18 -7.04 -11.22 18.30
N GLY A 19 -7.84 -10.37 17.65
CA GLY A 19 -8.54 -9.25 18.29
C GLY A 19 -7.64 -8.06 18.66
N LYS A 20 -6.36 -8.03 18.26
CA LYS A 20 -5.45 -6.93 18.61
C LYS A 20 -5.37 -5.82 17.54
N ARG A 21 -6.04 -6.00 16.39
CA ARG A 21 -5.92 -5.05 15.28
C ARG A 21 -6.39 -3.64 15.65
N ASP A 22 -7.57 -3.51 16.23
CA ASP A 22 -8.09 -2.20 16.55
C ASP A 22 -7.31 -1.53 17.70
N ILE A 23 -6.76 -2.31 18.63
CA ILE A 23 -5.85 -1.80 19.67
C ILE A 23 -4.59 -1.17 19.04
N LEU A 24 -4.00 -1.83 18.03
CA LEU A 24 -2.85 -1.27 17.33
C LEU A 24 -3.24 -0.05 16.50
N ILE A 25 -4.39 -0.07 15.82
CA ILE A 25 -4.88 1.07 15.03
C ILE A 25 -5.08 2.29 15.91
N ASP A 26 -5.74 2.14 17.06
CA ASP A 26 -5.98 3.25 18.01
C ASP A 26 -4.67 3.83 18.54
N LEU A 27 -3.71 2.96 18.89
CA LEU A 27 -2.38 3.39 19.31
C LEU A 27 -1.64 4.11 18.18
N PHE A 28 -1.67 3.56 16.97
CA PHE A 28 -1.01 4.11 15.80
C PHE A 28 -1.58 5.48 15.43
N ASP A 29 -2.90 5.60 15.38
CA ASP A 29 -3.61 6.82 15.00
C ASP A 29 -3.39 7.95 16.05
N ARG A 30 -3.23 7.59 17.31
CA ARG A 30 -3.02 8.57 18.40
C ARG A 30 -1.58 8.97 18.58
N GLU A 31 -0.63 8.00 18.49
CA GLU A 31 0.74 8.23 18.94
C GLU A 31 1.79 8.23 17.82
N PHE A 32 1.53 7.58 16.66
CA PHE A 32 2.59 7.33 15.69
C PHE A 32 2.49 8.11 14.39
N ILE A 33 1.36 8.71 14.04
CA ILE A 33 1.22 9.42 12.76
C ILE A 33 2.04 10.71 12.78
N GLU A 34 1.73 11.65 13.67
CA GLU A 34 2.38 12.95 13.71
C GLU A 34 3.88 12.85 14.01
N PRO A 35 4.34 12.02 14.96
CA PRO A 35 5.78 11.88 15.20
C PRO A 35 6.56 11.29 14.02
N GLN A 36 5.96 10.39 13.24
CA GLN A 36 6.58 9.92 12.00
C GLN A 36 6.66 11.04 10.96
N GLU A 37 5.59 11.81 10.78
CA GLU A 37 5.57 12.92 9.82
C GLU A 37 6.54 14.06 10.25
N ALA A 38 6.72 14.29 11.54
CA ALA A 38 7.66 15.28 12.07
C ALA A 38 9.14 14.98 11.74
N VAL A 39 9.49 13.71 11.54
CA VAL A 39 10.85 13.30 11.14
C VAL A 39 11.00 13.05 9.62
N GLY A 40 9.98 13.37 8.82
CA GLY A 40 10.02 13.28 7.36
C GLY A 40 9.52 11.96 6.77
N ILE A 41 8.84 11.12 7.55
CA ILE A 41 8.09 9.96 7.05
C ILE A 41 6.71 10.44 6.64
N LYS A 42 6.28 10.19 5.41
CA LYS A 42 4.89 10.42 5.03
C LYS A 42 4.05 9.18 5.34
N VAL A 43 3.11 9.28 6.27
CA VAL A 43 2.13 8.21 6.53
C VAL A 43 1.00 8.34 5.51
N ILE A 44 0.97 7.44 4.51
CA ILE A 44 0.07 7.53 3.35
C ILE A 44 -1.32 6.98 3.69
N GLY A 45 -1.37 5.83 4.33
CA GLY A 45 -2.64 5.21 4.68
C GLY A 45 -2.50 4.06 5.66
N GLN A 46 -3.57 3.83 6.42
CA GLN A 46 -3.72 2.75 7.37
C GLN A 46 -5.04 2.02 7.10
N PHE A 47 -5.01 0.69 7.12
CA PHE A 47 -6.12 -0.10 6.63
C PHE A 47 -6.36 -1.35 7.47
N ARG A 48 -7.63 -1.76 7.50
CA ARG A 48 -8.06 -3.09 7.91
C ARG A 48 -8.17 -3.98 6.67
N ASP A 49 -7.51 -5.13 6.67
CA ASP A 49 -7.74 -6.16 5.64
C ASP A 49 -9.11 -6.82 5.89
N LEU A 50 -9.97 -6.85 4.88
CA LEU A 50 -11.31 -7.44 4.98
C LEU A 50 -11.29 -8.97 5.02
N ASP A 51 -10.32 -9.58 4.32
CA ASP A 51 -10.23 -11.04 4.23
C ASP A 51 -9.47 -11.65 5.41
N ARG A 52 -8.70 -10.83 6.14
CA ARG A 52 -7.87 -11.26 7.28
C ARG A 52 -8.10 -10.32 8.48
N PRO A 53 -8.98 -10.69 9.41
CA PRO A 53 -9.40 -9.81 10.51
C PRO A 53 -8.25 -9.41 11.46
N ASP A 54 -7.19 -10.19 11.52
CA ASP A 54 -6.01 -9.91 12.35
C ASP A 54 -4.82 -9.33 11.53
N ARG A 55 -5.09 -8.79 10.33
CA ARG A 55 -4.10 -8.09 9.53
C ARG A 55 -4.30 -6.59 9.56
N PHE A 56 -3.24 -5.86 9.90
CA PHE A 56 -3.12 -4.43 9.75
C PHE A 56 -2.19 -4.12 8.58
N VAL A 57 -2.68 -3.36 7.60
CA VAL A 57 -1.92 -2.96 6.43
C VAL A 57 -1.73 -1.45 6.46
N TRP A 58 -0.52 -0.97 6.18
CA TRP A 58 -0.28 0.45 6.11
C TRP A 58 0.83 0.81 5.13
N LEU A 59 0.80 2.05 4.69
CA LEU A 59 1.71 2.62 3.70
C LEU A 59 2.43 3.82 4.30
N ARG A 60 3.74 3.86 4.12
CA ARG A 60 4.53 5.06 4.39
C ARG A 60 5.47 5.36 3.24
N GLY A 61 5.80 6.64 3.09
CA GLY A 61 6.64 7.10 2.00
C GLY A 61 7.79 7.98 2.44
N PHE A 62 8.81 8.07 1.58
CA PHE A 62 10.04 8.81 1.82
C PHE A 62 10.48 9.51 0.52
N ARG A 63 11.24 10.58 0.67
CA ARG A 63 11.79 11.33 -0.45
C ARG A 63 12.84 10.52 -1.25
N ASP A 64 13.66 9.75 -0.56
CA ASP A 64 14.73 8.91 -1.09
C ASP A 64 15.22 7.91 -0.03
N MET A 65 16.11 6.98 -0.40
CA MET A 65 16.64 5.97 0.51
C MET A 65 17.51 6.54 1.64
N PRO A 66 18.38 7.57 1.43
CA PRO A 66 19.05 8.25 2.54
C PRO A 66 18.10 8.93 3.53
N SER A 67 17.07 9.63 3.04
CA SER A 67 16.04 10.23 3.88
C SER A 67 15.26 9.18 4.67
N ARG A 68 14.99 8.01 4.05
CA ARG A 68 14.38 6.87 4.74
C ARG A 68 15.24 6.41 5.93
N ALA A 69 16.54 6.19 5.72
CA ALA A 69 17.46 5.77 6.77
C ALA A 69 17.44 6.74 7.95
N LYS A 70 17.57 8.04 7.67
CA LYS A 70 17.56 9.09 8.70
C LYS A 70 16.23 9.12 9.44
N ALA A 71 15.12 9.20 8.75
CA ALA A 71 13.80 9.33 9.34
C ALA A 71 13.43 8.11 10.21
N LEU A 72 13.78 6.90 9.77
CA LEU A 72 13.57 5.68 10.58
C LEU A 72 14.45 5.69 11.82
N THR A 73 15.71 6.09 11.71
CA THR A 73 16.60 6.23 12.85
C THR A 73 16.04 7.22 13.86
N ASP A 74 15.63 8.41 13.43
CA ASP A 74 15.09 9.47 14.28
C ASP A 74 13.81 9.01 15.00
N PHE A 75 12.88 8.35 14.27
CA PHE A 75 11.64 7.86 14.86
C PHE A 75 11.87 6.72 15.87
N TYR A 76 12.60 5.67 15.48
CA TYR A 76 12.77 4.48 16.33
C TYR A 76 13.73 4.69 17.51
N SER A 77 14.62 5.69 17.44
CA SER A 77 15.41 6.16 18.59
C SER A 77 14.71 7.23 19.43
N GLY A 78 13.60 7.75 18.91
CA GLY A 78 12.86 8.86 19.51
C GLY A 78 12.06 8.50 20.78
N PRO A 79 11.63 9.52 21.55
CA PRO A 79 10.95 9.31 22.83
C PRO A 79 9.57 8.65 22.67
N VAL A 80 8.82 8.99 21.61
CA VAL A 80 7.46 8.45 21.38
C VAL A 80 7.52 6.94 21.14
N TRP A 81 8.41 6.49 20.25
CA TRP A 81 8.57 5.05 20.04
C TRP A 81 8.99 4.33 21.31
N LYS A 82 9.97 4.88 22.05
CA LYS A 82 10.43 4.29 23.33
C LYS A 82 9.32 4.16 24.36
N ALA A 83 8.40 5.13 24.40
CA ALA A 83 7.29 5.11 25.35
C ALA A 83 6.21 4.07 24.99
N HIS A 84 6.00 3.78 23.69
CA HIS A 84 4.86 3.00 23.22
C HIS A 84 5.23 1.67 22.55
N ARG A 85 6.53 1.38 22.33
CA ARG A 85 7.00 0.19 21.61
C ARG A 85 6.51 -1.13 22.22
N GLU A 86 6.46 -1.22 23.55
CA GLU A 86 6.04 -2.46 24.21
C GLU A 86 4.56 -2.74 23.95
N ALA A 87 3.71 -1.71 24.04
CA ALA A 87 2.30 -1.82 23.76
C ALA A 87 2.04 -2.16 22.28
N ALA A 88 2.80 -1.56 21.35
CA ALA A 88 2.71 -1.87 19.93
C ALA A 88 3.16 -3.30 19.64
N ASN A 89 4.36 -3.69 20.11
CA ASN A 89 4.93 -5.01 19.85
C ASN A 89 4.07 -6.15 20.45
N ALA A 90 3.45 -5.93 21.60
CA ALA A 90 2.54 -6.90 22.22
C ALA A 90 1.28 -7.20 21.38
N THR A 91 0.98 -6.43 20.35
CA THR A 91 -0.11 -6.70 19.41
C THR A 91 0.31 -7.57 18.23
N MET A 92 1.63 -7.66 17.92
CA MET A 92 2.17 -8.19 16.68
C MET A 92 2.69 -9.62 16.84
N ILE A 93 2.36 -10.48 15.87
CA ILE A 93 2.99 -11.78 15.65
C ILE A 93 4.13 -11.61 14.64
N ASP A 94 3.88 -10.85 13.56
CA ASP A 94 4.83 -10.61 12.47
C ASP A 94 4.64 -9.20 11.90
N SER A 95 5.74 -8.47 11.73
CA SER A 95 5.80 -7.13 11.14
C SER A 95 6.77 -7.05 9.96
N ASP A 96 7.30 -8.18 9.48
CA ASP A 96 8.40 -8.25 8.52
C ASP A 96 7.93 -8.43 7.07
N ASN A 97 6.63 -8.64 6.86
CA ASN A 97 6.04 -8.68 5.53
C ASN A 97 5.95 -7.25 4.95
N VAL A 98 7.06 -6.78 4.42
CA VAL A 98 7.23 -5.41 3.92
C VAL A 98 7.78 -5.43 2.50
N LEU A 99 7.08 -4.76 1.59
CA LEU A 99 7.55 -4.53 0.23
C LEU A 99 8.07 -3.10 0.11
N LEU A 100 9.32 -2.97 -0.38
CA LEU A 100 9.94 -1.69 -0.67
C LEU A 100 9.74 -1.36 -2.15
N LEU A 101 9.15 -0.22 -2.44
CA LEU A 101 8.54 0.11 -3.72
C LEU A 101 9.04 1.46 -4.24
N ARG A 102 9.12 1.57 -5.59
CA ARG A 102 9.26 2.84 -6.31
C ARG A 102 8.21 2.93 -7.42
N PRO A 103 7.77 4.13 -7.83
CA PRO A 103 6.83 4.28 -8.95
C PRO A 103 7.31 3.53 -10.20
N ALA A 104 6.40 2.82 -10.87
CA ALA A 104 6.71 2.06 -12.09
C ALA A 104 7.10 2.98 -13.25
N VAL A 105 6.46 4.16 -13.32
CA VAL A 105 6.85 5.28 -14.19
C VAL A 105 6.87 6.57 -13.37
N PRO A 106 7.56 7.64 -13.81
CA PRO A 106 7.74 8.86 -13.01
C PRO A 106 6.45 9.52 -12.51
N THR A 107 5.31 9.23 -13.11
CA THR A 107 4.00 9.82 -12.76
C THR A 107 3.04 8.86 -12.08
N SER A 108 3.45 7.62 -11.77
CA SER A 108 2.54 6.57 -11.29
C SER A 108 2.48 6.44 -9.75
N GLY A 109 3.20 7.26 -9.01
CA GLY A 109 3.14 7.28 -7.55
C GLY A 109 1.86 7.92 -7.00
N PHE A 110 1.67 7.87 -5.68
CA PHE A 110 0.53 8.50 -5.05
C PHE A 110 0.57 10.04 -5.16
N SER A 111 -0.59 10.63 -5.54
CA SER A 111 -0.87 12.05 -5.35
C SER A 111 -1.82 12.21 -4.17
N LEU A 112 -1.39 12.94 -3.15
CA LEU A 112 -2.15 13.17 -1.93
C LEU A 112 -2.58 14.63 -1.75
N GLU A 113 -2.38 15.49 -2.74
CA GLU A 113 -2.61 16.94 -2.67
C GLU A 113 -4.03 17.32 -2.19
N ASN A 114 -5.03 16.57 -2.63
CA ASN A 114 -6.43 16.83 -2.30
C ASN A 114 -6.97 15.90 -1.17
N MET A 115 -6.10 15.11 -0.56
CA MET A 115 -6.48 14.14 0.48
C MET A 115 -6.00 14.64 1.84
N LYS A 116 -6.82 15.42 2.53
CA LYS A 116 -6.47 15.90 3.89
C LYS A 116 -6.73 14.81 4.91
N ARG A 117 -5.72 14.55 5.77
CA ARG A 117 -5.89 13.68 6.93
C ARG A 117 -6.93 14.27 7.89
N ARG A 118 -7.80 13.42 8.42
CA ARG A 118 -8.71 13.83 9.49
C ARG A 118 -7.93 14.12 10.78
N PRO A 119 -8.41 15.01 11.64
CA PRO A 119 -7.73 15.36 12.89
C PRO A 119 -7.66 14.18 13.86
N MET A 120 -6.80 14.31 14.86
CA MET A 120 -6.72 13.34 15.96
C MET A 120 -8.07 13.23 16.66
N GLY A 121 -8.43 12.02 17.08
CA GLY A 121 -9.73 11.73 17.71
C GLY A 121 -10.89 11.52 16.73
N SER A 122 -10.62 11.55 15.41
CA SER A 122 -11.64 11.15 14.43
C SER A 122 -11.84 9.63 14.48
N ASP A 123 -13.07 9.19 14.64
CA ASP A 123 -13.51 7.78 14.76
C ASP A 123 -14.32 7.29 13.56
N GLU A 124 -14.89 8.21 12.76
CA GLU A 124 -15.66 7.86 11.58
C GLU A 124 -14.78 7.31 10.46
N ALA A 125 -14.85 6.01 10.20
CA ALA A 125 -14.14 5.38 9.10
C ALA A 125 -14.76 5.73 7.74
N PRO A 126 -13.93 5.94 6.68
CA PRO A 126 -14.45 6.09 5.32
C PRO A 126 -15.17 4.82 4.84
N THR A 127 -16.14 4.99 3.95
CA THR A 127 -16.86 3.86 3.32
C THR A 127 -16.11 3.30 2.11
N SER A 128 -15.08 3.99 1.64
CA SER A 128 -14.28 3.57 0.49
C SER A 128 -13.53 2.27 0.73
N LEU A 129 -13.19 1.61 -0.36
CA LEU A 129 -12.35 0.42 -0.37
C LEU A 129 -11.11 0.70 -1.23
N VAL A 130 -9.94 0.47 -0.68
CA VAL A 130 -8.68 0.45 -1.41
C VAL A 130 -8.34 -1.00 -1.74
N VAL A 131 -8.21 -1.31 -3.01
CA VAL A 131 -7.80 -2.64 -3.46
C VAL A 131 -6.37 -2.57 -3.96
N THR A 132 -5.50 -3.39 -3.38
CA THR A 132 -4.11 -3.51 -3.77
C THR A 132 -3.90 -4.85 -4.45
N THR A 133 -3.44 -4.83 -5.70
CA THR A 133 -3.14 -6.04 -6.46
C THR A 133 -1.64 -6.15 -6.66
N ILE A 134 -1.06 -7.30 -6.31
CA ILE A 134 0.36 -7.58 -6.37
C ILE A 134 0.60 -8.71 -7.34
N TYR A 135 1.36 -8.43 -8.39
CA TYR A 135 1.85 -9.40 -9.38
C TYR A 135 3.30 -9.75 -9.08
N TYR A 136 3.61 -11.03 -9.14
CA TYR A 136 4.94 -11.57 -8.86
C TYR A 136 5.59 -12.07 -10.16
N PHE A 137 6.89 -11.77 -10.33
CA PHE A 137 7.68 -12.12 -11.51
C PHE A 137 8.92 -12.92 -11.10
N GLU A 138 9.45 -13.73 -12.02
CA GLU A 138 10.73 -14.44 -11.81
C GLU A 138 11.93 -13.51 -11.81
N GLY A 139 11.87 -12.46 -12.65
CA GLY A 139 12.90 -11.44 -12.78
C GLY A 139 12.34 -10.02 -12.68
N PRO A 140 13.18 -9.00 -12.86
CA PRO A 140 12.75 -7.61 -12.85
C PRO A 140 11.58 -7.36 -13.81
N VAL A 141 10.62 -6.55 -13.38
CA VAL A 141 9.44 -6.22 -14.19
C VAL A 141 9.88 -5.55 -15.49
N ALA A 142 9.59 -6.18 -16.62
CA ALA A 142 9.97 -5.69 -17.92
C ALA A 142 9.18 -4.42 -18.31
N HIS A 143 9.79 -3.55 -19.11
CA HIS A 143 9.11 -2.35 -19.64
C HIS A 143 7.86 -2.71 -20.45
N ASP A 144 7.86 -3.83 -21.16
CA ASP A 144 6.71 -4.28 -21.93
C ASP A 144 5.50 -4.58 -21.04
N PHE A 145 5.73 -5.12 -19.82
CA PHE A 145 4.65 -5.30 -18.86
C PHE A 145 4.11 -3.97 -18.33
N ILE A 146 5.00 -3.02 -18.03
CA ILE A 146 4.59 -1.68 -17.59
C ILE A 146 3.77 -0.98 -18.69
N ASN A 147 4.20 -1.08 -19.94
CA ASN A 147 3.45 -0.57 -21.10
C ASN A 147 2.09 -1.26 -21.27
N PHE A 148 2.05 -2.59 -21.14
CA PHE A 148 0.80 -3.35 -21.15
C PHE A 148 -0.14 -2.91 -20.03
N PHE A 149 0.38 -2.69 -18.81
CA PHE A 149 -0.43 -2.18 -17.72
C PHE A 149 -1.01 -0.81 -18.03
N GLU A 150 -0.17 0.17 -18.42
CA GLU A 150 -0.60 1.55 -18.66
C GLU A 150 -1.56 1.69 -19.86
N HIS A 151 -1.35 0.92 -20.93
CA HIS A 151 -2.08 1.08 -22.19
C HIS A 151 -3.20 0.06 -22.43
N THR A 152 -3.24 -1.03 -21.68
CA THR A 152 -4.27 -2.08 -21.84
C THR A 152 -5.02 -2.34 -20.55
N LEU A 153 -4.33 -2.82 -19.48
CA LEU A 153 -5.00 -3.24 -18.23
C LEU A 153 -5.68 -2.06 -17.53
N LYS A 154 -4.94 -0.98 -17.27
CA LYS A 154 -5.45 0.20 -16.56
C LYS A 154 -6.63 0.86 -17.27
N PRO A 155 -6.63 1.11 -18.60
CA PRO A 155 -7.80 1.61 -19.31
C PRO A 155 -9.01 0.67 -19.22
N VAL A 156 -8.82 -0.64 -19.35
CA VAL A 156 -9.91 -1.63 -19.23
C VAL A 156 -10.47 -1.60 -17.80
N ALA A 157 -9.61 -1.70 -16.77
CA ALA A 157 -10.05 -1.64 -15.38
C ALA A 157 -10.81 -0.34 -15.07
N THR A 158 -10.33 0.80 -15.58
CA THR A 158 -10.97 2.11 -15.38
C THR A 158 -12.33 2.18 -16.08
N SER A 159 -12.47 1.66 -17.29
CA SER A 159 -13.75 1.62 -18.00
C SER A 159 -14.80 0.77 -17.30
N LEU A 160 -14.38 -0.16 -16.46
CA LEU A 160 -15.24 -1.04 -15.65
C LEU A 160 -15.52 -0.52 -14.24
N GLY A 161 -14.97 0.65 -13.87
CA GLY A 161 -15.29 1.34 -12.63
C GLY A 161 -14.16 1.42 -11.59
N ALA A 162 -12.95 0.95 -11.90
CA ALA A 162 -11.80 1.13 -11.01
C ALA A 162 -11.20 2.53 -11.12
N THR A 163 -10.93 3.19 -10.00
CA THR A 163 -10.10 4.40 -9.97
C THR A 163 -8.67 4.01 -9.62
N VAL A 164 -7.81 3.85 -10.63
CA VAL A 164 -6.39 3.51 -10.42
C VAL A 164 -5.67 4.72 -9.85
N SER A 165 -5.20 4.62 -8.61
CA SER A 165 -4.58 5.74 -7.87
C SER A 165 -3.06 5.75 -7.96
N ALA A 166 -2.41 4.60 -8.05
CA ALA A 166 -0.95 4.49 -8.18
C ALA A 166 -0.53 3.09 -8.64
N ASN A 167 0.69 3.00 -9.19
CA ASN A 167 1.34 1.72 -9.42
C ASN A 167 2.86 1.80 -9.20
N PHE A 168 3.45 0.70 -8.79
CA PHE A 168 4.83 0.61 -8.32
C PHE A 168 5.49 -0.69 -8.79
N VAL A 169 6.81 -0.67 -8.79
CA VAL A 169 7.66 -1.86 -8.89
C VAL A 169 8.58 -1.96 -7.68
N THR A 170 9.25 -3.09 -7.52
CA THR A 170 10.26 -3.28 -6.46
C THR A 170 11.31 -2.18 -6.51
N GLU A 171 11.62 -1.58 -5.36
CA GLU A 171 12.83 -0.81 -5.15
C GLU A 171 13.97 -1.77 -4.77
N ASN A 172 15.00 -1.84 -5.60
CA ASN A 172 16.10 -2.82 -5.48
C ASN A 172 17.30 -2.30 -4.68
N SER A 173 17.23 -1.08 -4.15
CA SER A 173 18.31 -0.56 -3.30
C SER A 173 18.44 -1.38 -2.02
N GLU A 174 19.64 -1.44 -1.48
CA GLU A 174 19.91 -2.05 -0.19
C GLU A 174 19.00 -1.48 0.90
N ASN A 175 18.52 -2.34 1.81
CA ASN A 175 17.73 -1.89 2.95
C ASN A 175 18.58 -0.99 3.89
N THR A 176 18.37 0.29 3.81
CA THR A 176 19.12 1.32 4.59
C THR A 176 18.78 1.34 6.08
N PHE A 177 17.89 0.47 6.56
CA PHE A 177 17.55 0.32 7.98
C PHE A 177 17.32 -1.16 8.32
N PRO A 178 18.40 -1.96 8.49
CA PRO A 178 18.30 -3.42 8.65
C PRO A 178 17.53 -3.90 9.89
N ALA A 179 17.38 -3.04 10.92
CA ALA A 179 16.56 -3.34 12.10
C ALA A 179 15.06 -3.55 11.77
N LEU A 180 14.61 -3.10 10.61
CA LEU A 180 13.29 -3.39 10.06
C LEU A 180 13.48 -4.16 8.73
N PRO A 181 13.26 -5.48 8.73
CA PRO A 181 13.37 -6.29 7.54
C PRO A 181 12.42 -5.83 6.42
N VAL A 182 12.85 -6.06 5.19
CA VAL A 182 12.04 -5.96 3.98
C VAL A 182 12.20 -7.24 3.19
N ARG A 183 11.18 -7.61 2.42
CA ARG A 183 11.22 -8.78 1.54
C ARG A 183 12.18 -8.49 0.38
N ALA A 184 13.42 -8.97 0.52
CA ALA A 184 14.46 -8.85 -0.49
C ALA A 184 14.28 -9.91 -1.58
N GLY A 185 14.70 -9.58 -2.82
CA GLY A 185 14.66 -10.50 -3.96
C GLY A 185 13.29 -10.72 -4.59
N GLU A 186 12.27 -10.00 -4.15
CA GLU A 186 10.96 -10.02 -4.80
C GLU A 186 10.96 -9.11 -6.02
N ASN A 187 10.48 -9.64 -7.13
CA ASN A 187 10.23 -8.87 -8.34
C ASN A 187 8.71 -8.71 -8.49
N ILE A 188 8.19 -7.55 -8.17
CA ILE A 188 6.75 -7.32 -8.11
C ILE A 188 6.35 -6.08 -8.89
N PHE A 189 5.11 -6.11 -9.38
CA PHE A 189 4.36 -4.94 -9.79
C PHE A 189 3.13 -4.84 -8.89
N VAL A 190 2.94 -3.68 -8.26
CA VAL A 190 1.83 -3.41 -7.34
C VAL A 190 1.02 -2.26 -7.88
N TRP A 191 -0.31 -2.39 -7.90
CA TRP A 191 -1.17 -1.27 -8.23
C TRP A 191 -2.32 -1.14 -7.23
N PHE A 192 -2.76 0.09 -7.06
CA PHE A 192 -3.79 0.48 -6.11
C PHE A 192 -4.98 1.06 -6.87
N SER A 193 -6.17 0.57 -6.54
CA SER A 193 -7.42 1.14 -7.00
C SER A 193 -8.31 1.51 -5.82
N ILE A 194 -9.09 2.57 -6.00
CA ILE A 194 -10.02 3.07 -4.98
C ILE A 194 -11.44 2.91 -5.51
N PHE A 195 -12.31 2.40 -4.66
CA PHE A 195 -13.75 2.27 -4.88
C PHE A 195 -14.49 3.05 -3.81
N GLN A 196 -15.63 3.66 -4.15
CA GLN A 196 -16.43 4.44 -3.20
C GLN A 196 -17.02 3.58 -2.07
N SER A 197 -17.16 2.26 -2.30
CA SER A 197 -17.66 1.30 -1.33
C SER A 197 -17.31 -0.13 -1.72
N SER A 198 -17.49 -1.08 -0.80
CA SER A 198 -17.40 -2.51 -1.10
C SER A 198 -18.44 -2.95 -2.15
N ALA A 199 -19.61 -2.31 -2.19
CA ALA A 199 -20.62 -2.58 -3.22
C ALA A 199 -20.16 -2.15 -4.61
N ALA A 200 -19.50 -0.97 -4.73
CA ALA A 200 -18.89 -0.52 -5.98
C ALA A 200 -17.81 -1.48 -6.48
N TYR A 201 -16.98 -2.01 -5.57
CA TYR A 201 -16.03 -3.07 -5.90
C TYR A 201 -16.71 -4.36 -6.37
N GLY A 202 -17.82 -4.77 -5.72
CA GLY A 202 -18.61 -5.92 -6.16
C GLY A 202 -19.15 -5.75 -7.58
N SER A 203 -19.65 -4.55 -7.92
CA SER A 203 -20.09 -4.21 -9.29
C SER A 203 -18.94 -4.26 -10.30
N TYR A 204 -17.77 -3.77 -9.93
CA TYR A 204 -16.56 -3.86 -10.74
C TYR A 204 -16.15 -5.32 -11.02
N VAL A 205 -16.15 -6.18 -10.01
CA VAL A 205 -15.84 -7.62 -10.16
C VAL A 205 -16.85 -8.31 -11.08
N ALA A 206 -18.14 -8.00 -10.94
CA ALA A 206 -19.18 -8.50 -11.84
C ALA A 206 -18.96 -8.02 -13.28
N ALA A 207 -18.59 -6.75 -13.49
CA ALA A 207 -18.28 -6.22 -14.82
C ALA A 207 -17.04 -6.86 -15.43
N LEU A 208 -15.99 -7.13 -14.63
CA LEU A 208 -14.80 -7.89 -15.08
C LEU A 208 -15.19 -9.27 -15.64
N SER A 209 -16.06 -9.99 -14.94
CA SER A 209 -16.48 -11.34 -15.34
C SER A 209 -17.28 -11.38 -16.64
N GLN A 210 -17.78 -10.23 -17.11
CA GLN A 210 -18.56 -10.08 -18.34
C GLN A 210 -17.78 -9.40 -19.47
N SER A 211 -16.58 -8.90 -19.19
CA SER A 211 -15.81 -8.11 -20.14
C SER A 211 -15.01 -9.00 -21.10
N GLU A 212 -15.38 -9.00 -22.38
CA GLU A 212 -14.61 -9.68 -23.43
C GLU A 212 -13.16 -9.19 -23.51
N ARG A 213 -12.94 -7.87 -23.34
CA ARG A 213 -11.59 -7.31 -23.33
C ARG A 213 -10.77 -7.78 -22.14
N TRP A 214 -11.41 -7.97 -20.99
CA TRP A 214 -10.72 -8.53 -19.81
C TRP A 214 -10.32 -9.99 -20.06
N HIS A 215 -11.22 -10.81 -20.58
CA HIS A 215 -10.96 -12.23 -20.83
C HIS A 215 -9.98 -12.49 -21.98
N GLY A 216 -9.97 -11.62 -22.99
CA GLY A 216 -9.01 -11.68 -24.09
C GLY A 216 -7.72 -10.92 -23.78
N GLU A 217 -7.71 -9.64 -24.10
CA GLU A 217 -6.48 -8.82 -24.09
C GLU A 217 -5.76 -8.80 -22.73
N VAL A 218 -6.51 -8.65 -21.61
CA VAL A 218 -5.91 -8.51 -20.30
C VAL A 218 -5.48 -9.86 -19.75
N SER A 219 -6.35 -10.86 -19.79
CA SER A 219 -6.07 -12.19 -19.25
C SER A 219 -4.89 -12.86 -19.98
N ASP A 220 -4.85 -12.76 -21.31
CA ASP A 220 -3.74 -13.26 -22.11
C ASP A 220 -2.42 -12.55 -21.81
N GLY A 221 -2.48 -11.21 -21.63
CA GLY A 221 -1.32 -10.42 -21.24
C GLY A 221 -0.79 -10.80 -19.88
N LEU A 222 -1.66 -10.99 -18.88
CA LEU A 222 -1.29 -11.47 -17.56
C LEU A 222 -0.73 -12.90 -17.61
N GLY A 223 -1.41 -13.82 -18.30
CA GLY A 223 -0.98 -15.22 -18.40
C GLY A 223 0.40 -15.43 -19.02
N ARG A 224 0.84 -14.54 -19.91
CA ARG A 224 2.18 -14.58 -20.48
C ARG A 224 3.29 -14.10 -19.53
N ASN A 225 2.95 -13.29 -18.55
CA ASN A 225 3.92 -12.59 -17.70
C ASN A 225 3.97 -13.13 -16.27
N LEU A 226 2.88 -13.71 -15.76
CA LEU A 226 2.77 -14.11 -14.36
C LEU A 226 2.95 -15.63 -14.21
N ASN A 227 3.82 -16.00 -13.30
CA ASN A 227 4.11 -17.41 -12.95
C ASN A 227 3.72 -17.78 -11.52
N LYS A 228 3.31 -16.81 -10.73
CA LYS A 228 2.80 -16.98 -9.36
C LYS A 228 1.38 -16.45 -9.25
N ALA A 229 0.65 -16.94 -8.26
CA ALA A 229 -0.69 -16.45 -7.97
C ALA A 229 -0.66 -14.96 -7.60
N THR A 230 -1.62 -14.22 -8.16
CA THR A 230 -1.85 -12.80 -7.82
C THR A 230 -2.33 -12.68 -6.39
N GLU A 231 -1.73 -11.77 -5.62
CA GLU A 231 -2.23 -11.39 -4.31
C GLU A 231 -3.13 -10.15 -4.42
N VAL A 232 -4.31 -10.22 -3.83
CA VAL A 232 -5.26 -9.10 -3.79
C VAL A 232 -5.59 -8.80 -2.34
N LEU A 233 -5.37 -7.55 -1.92
CA LEU A 233 -5.73 -7.06 -0.59
C LEU A 233 -6.95 -6.15 -0.73
N LYS A 234 -8.01 -6.43 0.02
CA LYS A 234 -9.22 -5.58 0.12
C LYS A 234 -9.17 -4.80 1.43
N LEU A 235 -8.90 -3.52 1.34
CA LEU A 235 -8.43 -2.69 2.45
C LEU A 235 -9.46 -1.59 2.75
N THR A 236 -10.07 -1.63 3.95
CA THR A 236 -10.90 -0.51 4.44
C THR A 236 -10.03 0.48 5.19
N PRO A 237 -10.04 1.78 4.80
CA PRO A 237 -9.23 2.79 5.47
C PRO A 237 -9.64 2.96 6.94
N THR A 238 -8.67 3.23 7.85
CA THR A 238 -8.97 3.72 9.19
C THR A 238 -9.50 5.17 9.13
N ALA A 239 -10.04 5.67 10.24
CA ALA A 239 -10.58 7.02 10.31
C ALA A 239 -9.56 8.09 9.89
N ARG A 240 -8.28 7.87 10.19
CA ARG A 240 -7.19 8.82 9.91
C ARG A 240 -6.32 8.44 8.70
N SER A 241 -6.69 7.42 7.94
CA SER A 241 -6.02 7.13 6.67
C SER A 241 -6.12 8.32 5.72
N GLN A 242 -5.00 8.74 5.12
CA GLN A 242 -5.02 9.82 4.13
C GLN A 242 -5.46 9.28 2.77
N LEU A 243 -4.91 8.15 2.34
CA LEU A 243 -5.41 7.43 1.17
C LEU A 243 -6.73 6.74 1.53
N ARG A 244 -7.81 7.13 0.85
CA ARG A 244 -9.17 6.64 1.09
C ARG A 244 -10.09 6.85 -0.11
#